data_10cce8f0f4b0288df875a80904fc737b
#
_entry.id   10cce8f0f4b0288df875a80904fc737b
#
_cell.length_a   1.000
_cell.length_b   1.000
_cell.length_c   1.000
_cell.angle_alpha   90.00
_cell.angle_beta   90.00
_cell.angle_gamma   90.00
#
_symmetry.space_group_name_H-M   'P 1'
#
loop_
_entity.id
_entity.type
_entity.pdbx_description
1 polymer ?
#
loop_
_entity_poly.entity_id
_entity_poly.type
_entity_poly.pdbx_seq_one_letter_code
_entity_poly.pdbx_strand_id
1 'polypeptide(L)'
;MPPSDLRQMLVVTKYELLKYLRGKRLLIIIALIAVISILGLVVPLVTGSGYDPNPQTFTSSILSEVGILVVLCATFFGADAIVSEFEQKTGLLLFPNAVKRHVLVLGKFIASAMVSVGAVALYYAITVIAVVVIDGSIAENTSLSFLYALAYLFGILAIAYLFSAILKSSVYSTVLTFFMFFLILPIIDRVGSSIAHFKPWFSITFASGIILDIFQQPYPGDVVRTVERTFRNTTRTLTVAQYNPSVAQGLAVIFVYFIVGLILALYITKRREM
;
A
#
# COMPACT_ATOMS: atom_id res chain seq x y z
N MET A 1 2.28 -2.61 41.08
CA MET A 1 1.25 -3.01 40.10
C MET A 1 1.87 -3.06 38.72
N PRO A 2 1.68 -4.11 37.94
CA PRO A 2 2.17 -4.12 36.55
C PRO A 2 1.52 -2.96 35.79
N PRO A 3 2.25 -2.29 34.88
CA PRO A 3 1.70 -1.21 34.10
C PRO A 3 0.54 -1.68 33.21
N SER A 4 -0.46 -0.85 33.00
CA SER A 4 -1.61 -1.18 32.15
C SER A 4 -1.19 -1.60 30.73
N ASP A 5 -1.94 -2.49 30.10
CA ASP A 5 -1.67 -2.97 28.73
C ASP A 5 -1.49 -1.81 27.75
N LEU A 6 -2.29 -0.72 27.88
CA LEU A 6 -2.18 0.50 27.09
C LEU A 6 -0.83 1.21 27.27
N ARG A 7 -0.36 1.32 28.52
CA ARG A 7 0.94 1.97 28.79
C ARG A 7 2.09 1.16 28.22
N GLN A 8 2.01 -0.18 28.32
CA GLN A 8 3.00 -1.06 27.70
C GLN A 8 3.01 -0.93 26.18
N MET A 9 1.82 -0.89 25.54
CA MET A 9 1.67 -0.71 24.10
C MET A 9 2.29 0.62 23.63
N LEU A 10 2.03 1.72 24.31
CA LEU A 10 2.62 3.04 24.01
C LEU A 10 4.15 3.04 24.13
N VAL A 11 4.68 2.36 25.13
CA VAL A 11 6.14 2.22 25.30
C VAL A 11 6.75 1.45 24.13
N VAL A 12 6.15 0.32 23.76
CA VAL A 12 6.58 -0.48 22.58
C VAL A 12 6.53 0.37 21.32
N THR A 13 5.40 1.05 21.08
CA THR A 13 5.22 1.93 19.92
C THR A 13 6.32 3.00 19.85
N LYS A 14 6.61 3.66 20.98
CA LYS A 14 7.64 4.70 21.04
C LYS A 14 9.03 4.19 20.66
N TYR A 15 9.43 3.04 21.21
CA TYR A 15 10.76 2.48 20.93
C TYR A 15 10.88 1.95 19.49
N GLU A 16 9.85 1.30 18.97
CA GLU A 16 9.82 0.86 17.56
C GLU A 16 9.81 2.05 16.60
N LEU A 17 9.05 3.11 16.91
CA LEU A 17 9.04 4.34 16.13
C LEU A 17 10.44 4.98 16.08
N LEU A 18 11.13 5.09 17.23
CA LEU A 18 12.51 5.61 17.29
C LEU A 18 13.48 4.74 16.47
N LYS A 19 13.31 3.41 16.48
CA LYS A 19 14.10 2.48 15.68
C LYS A 19 13.89 2.75 14.18
N TYR A 20 12.64 2.95 13.71
CA TYR A 20 12.37 3.29 12.33
C TYR A 20 12.92 4.66 11.93
N LEU A 21 12.74 5.69 12.77
CA LEU A 21 13.21 7.05 12.50
C LEU A 21 14.74 7.13 12.41
N ARG A 22 15.46 6.28 13.17
CA ARG A 22 16.94 6.20 13.12
C ARG A 22 17.46 5.20 12.12
N GLY A 23 16.57 4.40 11.51
CA GLY A 23 16.93 3.34 10.60
C GLY A 23 17.19 3.83 9.18
N LYS A 24 18.11 3.16 8.46
CA LYS A 24 18.38 3.43 7.05
C LYS A 24 17.16 3.21 6.14
N ARG A 25 16.17 2.40 6.58
CA ARG A 25 14.95 2.09 5.84
C ARG A 25 14.10 3.32 5.55
N LEU A 26 13.97 4.23 6.54
CA LEU A 26 13.26 5.48 6.35
C LEU A 26 13.95 6.38 5.32
N LEU A 27 15.29 6.47 5.37
CA LEU A 27 16.05 7.23 4.39
C LEU A 27 15.86 6.69 2.97
N ILE A 28 15.81 5.36 2.81
CA ILE A 28 15.54 4.73 1.51
C ILE A 28 14.13 5.11 1.02
N ILE A 29 13.12 5.06 1.88
CA ILE A 29 11.75 5.45 1.50
C ILE A 29 11.68 6.93 1.13
N ILE A 30 12.32 7.83 1.88
CA ILE A 30 12.36 9.26 1.55
C ILE A 30 13.08 9.49 0.21
N ALA A 31 14.20 8.81 -0.04
CA ALA A 31 14.90 8.89 -1.32
C ALA A 31 14.03 8.38 -2.48
N LEU A 32 13.28 7.28 -2.29
CA LEU A 32 12.34 6.77 -3.28
C LEU A 32 11.20 7.75 -3.54
N ILE A 33 10.63 8.38 -2.51
CA ILE A 33 9.62 9.43 -2.66
C ILE A 33 10.17 10.57 -3.52
N ALA A 34 11.39 11.03 -3.21
CA ALA A 34 12.02 12.10 -4.00
C ALA A 34 12.21 11.70 -5.47
N VAL A 35 12.71 10.48 -5.74
CA VAL A 35 12.91 9.97 -7.10
C VAL A 35 11.56 9.86 -7.84
N ILE A 36 10.55 9.26 -7.23
CA ILE A 36 9.22 9.10 -7.85
C ILE A 36 8.61 10.47 -8.14
N SER A 37 8.69 11.42 -7.20
CA SER A 37 8.16 12.77 -7.38
C SER A 37 8.89 13.53 -8.49
N ILE A 38 10.23 13.43 -8.53
CA ILE A 38 11.03 14.05 -9.60
C ILE A 38 10.68 13.43 -10.96
N LEU A 39 10.57 12.12 -11.05
CA LEU A 39 10.18 11.46 -12.30
C LEU A 39 8.79 11.89 -12.76
N GLY A 40 7.81 11.94 -11.86
CA GLY A 40 6.44 12.39 -12.17
C GLY A 40 6.40 13.84 -12.72
N LEU A 41 7.33 14.70 -12.27
CA LEU A 41 7.43 16.08 -12.74
C LEU A 41 8.28 16.23 -13.99
N VAL A 42 9.40 15.52 -14.11
CA VAL A 42 10.37 15.72 -15.19
C VAL A 42 9.97 14.97 -16.48
N VAL A 43 9.40 13.76 -16.34
CA VAL A 43 9.06 12.93 -17.51
C VAL A 43 8.10 13.66 -18.48
N PRO A 44 7.01 14.32 -18.07
CA PRO A 44 6.13 15.04 -19.00
C PRO A 44 6.85 16.17 -19.76
N LEU A 45 7.82 16.83 -19.13
CA LEU A 45 8.62 17.89 -19.76
C LEU A 45 9.59 17.32 -20.80
N VAL A 46 10.27 16.23 -20.48
CA VAL A 46 11.27 15.62 -21.39
C VAL A 46 10.60 14.94 -22.58
N THR A 47 9.43 14.34 -22.39
CA THR A 47 8.67 13.70 -23.48
C THR A 47 7.93 14.70 -24.37
N GLY A 48 7.93 15.99 -23.99
CA GLY A 48 7.23 17.04 -24.75
C GLY A 48 5.72 16.99 -24.63
N SER A 49 5.16 16.14 -23.77
CA SER A 49 3.71 16.07 -23.51
C SER A 49 3.20 17.28 -22.71
N GLY A 50 4.09 17.94 -21.98
CA GLY A 50 3.70 19.03 -21.07
C GLY A 50 2.89 18.55 -19.86
N TYR A 51 2.45 19.50 -19.06
CA TYR A 51 1.52 19.20 -17.96
C TYR A 51 0.08 19.30 -18.44
N ASP A 52 -0.77 18.41 -17.95
CA ASP A 52 -2.20 18.49 -18.24
C ASP A 52 -2.79 19.75 -17.59
N PRO A 53 -3.53 20.60 -18.33
CA PRO A 53 -4.13 21.81 -17.80
C PRO A 53 -5.26 21.53 -16.77
N ASN A 54 -5.70 20.26 -16.64
CA ASN A 54 -6.68 19.90 -15.64
C ASN A 54 -5.98 19.46 -14.35
N PRO A 55 -6.16 20.17 -13.22
CA PRO A 55 -5.52 19.85 -11.94
C PRO A 55 -5.77 18.43 -11.46
N GLN A 56 -6.94 17.87 -11.76
CA GLN A 56 -7.28 16.50 -11.36
C GLN A 56 -6.47 15.47 -12.14
N THR A 57 -6.37 15.61 -13.45
CA THR A 57 -5.57 14.72 -14.30
C THR A 57 -4.09 14.85 -13.98
N PHE A 58 -3.62 16.07 -13.77
CA PHE A 58 -2.23 16.32 -13.39
C PHE A 58 -1.91 15.71 -12.01
N THR A 59 -2.76 15.91 -11.00
CA THR A 59 -2.59 15.29 -9.67
C THR A 59 -2.57 13.77 -9.76
N SER A 60 -3.51 13.17 -10.50
CA SER A 60 -3.58 11.71 -10.66
C SER A 60 -2.36 11.14 -11.38
N SER A 61 -1.77 11.89 -12.33
CA SER A 61 -0.56 11.46 -13.04
C SER A 61 0.66 11.39 -12.11
N ILE A 62 0.84 12.39 -11.22
CA ILE A 62 1.91 12.36 -10.22
C ILE A 62 1.66 11.25 -9.20
N LEU A 63 0.41 11.07 -8.72
CA LEU A 63 0.04 10.05 -7.74
C LEU A 63 -0.03 8.63 -8.31
N SER A 64 0.20 8.41 -9.62
CA SER A 64 0.11 7.09 -10.26
C SER A 64 0.91 6.01 -9.53
N GLU A 65 2.02 6.38 -8.89
CA GLU A 65 2.92 5.46 -8.21
C GLU A 65 2.62 5.30 -6.70
N VAL A 66 1.54 5.89 -6.20
CA VAL A 66 1.18 5.81 -4.77
C VAL A 66 0.96 4.36 -4.30
N GLY A 67 0.41 3.50 -5.17
CA GLY A 67 0.22 2.09 -4.87
C GLY A 67 1.54 1.37 -4.60
N ILE A 68 2.56 1.63 -5.42
CA ILE A 68 3.91 1.07 -5.25
C ILE A 68 4.54 1.58 -3.96
N LEU A 69 4.42 2.88 -3.67
CA LEU A 69 4.94 3.47 -2.43
C LEU A 69 4.33 2.80 -1.19
N VAL A 70 3.02 2.57 -1.20
CA VAL A 70 2.31 1.88 -0.10
C VAL A 70 2.83 0.45 0.09
N VAL A 71 3.02 -0.31 -1.00
CA VAL A 71 3.59 -1.67 -0.95
C VAL A 71 5.00 -1.65 -0.37
N LEU A 72 5.84 -0.69 -0.79
CA LEU A 72 7.19 -0.55 -0.26
C LEU A 72 7.18 -0.19 1.24
N CYS A 73 6.32 0.73 1.68
CA CYS A 73 6.17 1.06 3.10
C CYS A 73 5.78 -0.17 3.93
N ALA A 74 4.77 -0.93 3.48
CA ALA A 74 4.34 -2.13 4.18
C ALA A 74 5.43 -3.22 4.21
N THR A 75 6.20 -3.35 3.13
CA THR A 75 7.32 -4.30 3.04
C THR A 75 8.46 -3.92 3.99
N PHE A 76 8.89 -2.65 3.99
CA PHE A 76 10.02 -2.20 4.81
C PHE A 76 9.72 -2.09 6.30
N PHE A 77 8.49 -1.77 6.67
CA PHE A 77 8.10 -1.52 8.05
C PHE A 77 7.21 -2.61 8.66
N GLY A 78 6.56 -3.46 7.83
CA GLY A 78 5.63 -4.48 8.31
C GLY A 78 6.12 -5.92 8.15
N ALA A 79 6.76 -6.24 7.03
CA ALA A 79 7.00 -7.63 6.66
C ALA A 79 7.96 -8.39 7.58
N ASP A 80 8.86 -7.73 8.28
CA ASP A 80 9.79 -8.36 9.22
C ASP A 80 9.49 -8.06 10.70
N ALA A 81 8.43 -7.32 10.97
CA ALA A 81 8.17 -6.76 12.30
C ALA A 81 8.00 -7.82 13.40
N ILE A 82 7.41 -8.97 13.10
CA ILE A 82 7.20 -10.09 14.04
C ILE A 82 8.31 -11.12 13.89
N VAL A 83 8.60 -11.54 12.67
CA VAL A 83 9.55 -12.65 12.41
C VAL A 83 10.96 -12.35 12.91
N SER A 84 11.41 -11.09 12.84
CA SER A 84 12.73 -10.68 13.32
C SER A 84 12.95 -10.95 14.81
N GLU A 85 11.90 -10.86 15.64
CA GLU A 85 11.99 -11.15 17.06
C GLU A 85 12.22 -12.66 17.33
N PHE A 86 11.62 -13.49 16.50
CA PHE A 86 11.82 -14.95 16.59
C PHE A 86 13.17 -15.38 16.00
N GLU A 87 13.56 -14.80 14.87
CA GLU A 87 14.82 -15.12 14.18
C GLU A 87 16.06 -14.73 15.00
N GLN A 88 16.03 -13.56 15.63
CA GLN A 88 17.13 -13.06 16.47
C GLN A 88 17.08 -13.57 17.92
N LYS A 89 16.07 -14.41 18.27
CA LYS A 89 15.84 -14.89 19.63
C LYS A 89 15.70 -13.78 20.69
N THR A 90 15.49 -12.54 20.27
CA THR A 90 15.25 -11.40 21.17
C THR A 90 13.94 -11.56 21.91
N GLY A 91 13.01 -12.35 21.37
CA GLY A 91 11.79 -12.79 22.04
C GLY A 91 12.06 -13.47 23.40
N LEU A 92 13.18 -14.21 23.54
CA LEU A 92 13.56 -14.86 24.81
C LEU A 92 13.81 -13.84 25.94
N LEU A 93 14.20 -12.61 25.63
CA LEU A 93 14.40 -11.53 26.61
C LEU A 93 13.12 -10.72 26.84
N LEU A 94 12.24 -10.61 25.85
CA LEU A 94 11.02 -9.81 25.92
C LEU A 94 9.84 -10.56 26.53
N PHE A 95 9.72 -11.87 26.28
CA PHE A 95 8.57 -12.68 26.73
C PHE A 95 8.60 -13.14 28.21
N PRO A 96 9.76 -13.27 28.90
CA PRO A 96 9.77 -13.47 30.35
C PRO A 96 9.34 -12.22 31.12
N ASN A 97 9.50 -11.02 30.52
CA ASN A 97 8.97 -9.79 31.08
C ASN A 97 7.47 -9.71 30.80
N ALA A 98 6.70 -9.21 31.76
CA ALA A 98 5.24 -9.17 31.86
C ALA A 98 4.46 -8.52 30.69
N VAL A 99 5.03 -8.46 29.47
CA VAL A 99 4.39 -7.89 28.28
C VAL A 99 3.66 -9.00 27.51
N LYS A 100 2.35 -8.84 27.37
CA LYS A 100 1.53 -9.78 26.61
C LYS A 100 1.86 -9.71 25.12
N ARG A 101 1.91 -10.87 24.43
CA ARG A 101 2.28 -10.97 23.01
C ARG A 101 1.42 -10.08 22.10
N HIS A 102 0.10 -9.99 22.36
CA HIS A 102 -0.78 -9.12 21.57
C HIS A 102 -0.47 -7.61 21.73
N VAL A 103 -0.04 -7.21 22.93
CA VAL A 103 0.38 -5.81 23.20
C VAL A 103 1.63 -5.47 22.41
N LEU A 104 2.59 -6.40 22.31
CA LEU A 104 3.79 -6.23 21.50
C LEU A 104 3.44 -6.09 20.02
N VAL A 105 2.63 -6.99 19.46
CA VAL A 105 2.25 -6.97 18.04
C VAL A 105 1.49 -5.69 17.69
N LEU A 106 0.53 -5.29 18.52
CA LEU A 106 -0.25 -4.06 18.29
C LEU A 106 0.63 -2.81 18.41
N GLY A 107 1.54 -2.75 19.40
CA GLY A 107 2.47 -1.64 19.53
C GLY A 107 3.39 -1.49 18.31
N LYS A 108 3.91 -2.61 17.80
CA LYS A 108 4.71 -2.62 16.56
C LYS A 108 3.88 -2.22 15.35
N PHE A 109 2.65 -2.72 15.23
CA PHE A 109 1.75 -2.38 14.13
C PHE A 109 1.46 -0.86 14.10
N ILE A 110 1.17 -0.27 15.26
CA ILE A 110 0.94 1.18 15.35
C ILE A 110 2.19 1.96 14.96
N ALA A 111 3.37 1.55 15.39
CA ALA A 111 4.63 2.21 15.02
C ALA A 111 4.89 2.14 13.52
N SER A 112 4.72 0.97 12.89
CA SER A 112 4.85 0.79 11.45
C SER A 112 3.83 1.63 10.68
N ALA A 113 2.58 1.64 11.15
CA ALA A 113 1.52 2.44 10.56
C ALA A 113 1.84 3.94 10.62
N MET A 114 2.30 4.45 11.76
CA MET A 114 2.66 5.87 11.93
C MET A 114 3.75 6.31 10.96
N VAL A 115 4.83 5.53 10.83
CA VAL A 115 5.93 5.85 9.89
C VAL A 115 5.45 5.77 8.44
N SER A 116 4.66 4.75 8.09
CA SER A 116 4.13 4.59 6.74
C SER A 116 3.13 5.68 6.38
N VAL A 117 2.25 6.07 7.30
CA VAL A 117 1.34 7.23 7.14
C VAL A 117 2.13 8.50 6.91
N GLY A 118 3.21 8.72 7.68
CA GLY A 118 4.10 9.87 7.49
C GLY A 118 4.75 9.89 6.10
N ALA A 119 5.18 8.74 5.59
CA ALA A 119 5.75 8.62 4.25
C ALA A 119 4.73 8.92 3.14
N VAL A 120 3.52 8.34 3.24
CA VAL A 120 2.43 8.62 2.28
C VAL A 120 2.02 10.09 2.35
N ALA A 121 1.88 10.66 3.56
CA ALA A 121 1.56 12.07 3.75
C ALA A 121 2.62 13.00 3.14
N LEU A 122 3.91 12.66 3.27
CA LEU A 122 5.00 13.40 2.64
C LEU A 122 4.88 13.39 1.11
N TYR A 123 4.56 12.23 0.51
CA TYR A 123 4.37 12.13 -0.93
C TYR A 123 3.19 12.97 -1.43
N TYR A 124 2.04 12.91 -0.73
CA TYR A 124 0.89 13.75 -1.05
C TYR A 124 1.19 15.24 -0.86
N ALA A 125 1.93 15.61 0.19
CA ALA A 125 2.33 17.00 0.42
C ALA A 125 3.21 17.54 -0.72
N ILE A 126 4.19 16.77 -1.19
CA ILE A 126 5.03 17.12 -2.34
C ILE A 126 4.16 17.26 -3.60
N THR A 127 3.23 16.34 -3.83
CA THR A 127 2.33 16.40 -4.99
C THR A 127 1.45 17.66 -4.95
N VAL A 128 0.82 17.96 -3.79
CA VAL A 128 -0.02 19.16 -3.65
C VAL A 128 0.80 20.43 -3.89
N ILE A 129 2.00 20.52 -3.31
CA ILE A 129 2.89 21.68 -3.52
C ILE A 129 3.22 21.82 -5.00
N ALA A 130 3.56 20.73 -5.69
CA ALA A 130 3.90 20.76 -7.12
C ALA A 130 2.70 21.22 -7.96
N VAL A 131 1.50 20.70 -7.71
CA VAL A 131 0.28 21.09 -8.44
C VAL A 131 -0.05 22.56 -8.19
N VAL A 132 0.01 23.03 -6.95
CA VAL A 132 -0.25 24.46 -6.62
C VAL A 132 0.75 25.39 -7.28
N VAL A 133 2.03 25.01 -7.32
CA VAL A 133 3.08 25.85 -7.95
C VAL A 133 2.94 25.93 -9.47
N ILE A 134 2.52 24.83 -10.12
CA ILE A 134 2.46 24.74 -11.58
C ILE A 134 1.10 25.22 -12.11
N ASP A 135 0.00 24.84 -11.46
CA ASP A 135 -1.37 24.99 -11.95
C ASP A 135 -2.18 26.05 -11.16
N GLY A 136 -1.67 26.47 -9.99
CA GLY A 136 -2.29 27.48 -9.15
C GLY A 136 -3.55 27.00 -8.37
N SER A 137 -3.94 25.76 -8.49
CA SER A 137 -5.16 25.21 -7.87
C SER A 137 -4.91 23.84 -7.25
N ILE A 138 -5.81 23.40 -6.36
CA ILE A 138 -5.75 22.07 -5.73
C ILE A 138 -6.87 21.22 -6.31
N ALA A 139 -6.58 19.99 -6.70
CA ALA A 139 -7.59 19.03 -7.14
C ALA A 139 -8.57 18.71 -6.01
N GLU A 140 -9.87 18.83 -6.25
CA GLU A 140 -10.93 18.73 -5.23
C GLU A 140 -10.89 17.39 -4.46
N ASN A 141 -10.58 16.29 -5.14
CA ASN A 141 -10.62 14.95 -4.56
C ASN A 141 -9.31 14.48 -3.92
N THR A 142 -8.30 15.34 -3.81
CA THR A 142 -6.97 14.97 -3.24
C THR A 142 -7.09 14.43 -1.81
N SER A 143 -7.94 15.03 -0.98
CA SER A 143 -8.16 14.57 0.40
C SER A 143 -8.82 13.20 0.47
N LEU A 144 -9.78 12.91 -0.41
CA LEU A 144 -10.43 11.60 -0.50
C LEU A 144 -9.46 10.53 -1.01
N SER A 145 -8.68 10.86 -2.04
CA SER A 145 -7.60 9.98 -2.54
C SER A 145 -6.60 9.63 -1.44
N PHE A 146 -6.20 10.61 -0.63
CA PHE A 146 -5.32 10.38 0.52
C PHE A 146 -5.93 9.41 1.54
N LEU A 147 -7.20 9.60 1.89
CA LEU A 147 -7.90 8.68 2.81
C LEU A 147 -7.98 7.25 2.25
N TYR A 148 -8.21 7.10 0.94
CA TYR A 148 -8.22 5.78 0.30
C TYR A 148 -6.82 5.16 0.27
N ALA A 149 -5.77 5.96 0.05
CA ALA A 149 -4.39 5.50 0.14
C ALA A 149 -4.04 5.03 1.56
N LEU A 150 -4.51 5.71 2.60
CA LEU A 150 -4.34 5.27 3.98
C LEU A 150 -5.11 3.98 4.26
N ALA A 151 -6.35 3.85 3.80
CA ALA A 151 -7.11 2.61 3.95
C ALA A 151 -6.36 1.44 3.30
N TYR A 152 -5.89 1.61 2.07
CA TYR A 152 -5.08 0.63 1.35
C TYR A 152 -3.80 0.27 2.08
N LEU A 153 -3.09 1.27 2.63
CA LEU A 153 -1.89 1.07 3.45
C LEU A 153 -2.17 0.15 4.65
N PHE A 154 -3.25 0.40 5.40
CA PHE A 154 -3.61 -0.43 6.54
C PHE A 154 -3.95 -1.87 6.13
N GLY A 155 -4.62 -2.06 5.00
CA GLY A 155 -4.93 -3.38 4.46
C GLY A 155 -3.68 -4.18 4.12
N ILE A 156 -2.74 -3.59 3.35
CA ILE A 156 -1.48 -4.26 2.99
C ILE A 156 -0.60 -4.49 4.21
N LEU A 157 -0.50 -3.50 5.11
CA LEU A 157 0.30 -3.61 6.32
C LEU A 157 -0.18 -4.76 7.21
N ALA A 158 -1.49 -4.97 7.33
CA ALA A 158 -2.05 -6.09 8.10
C ALA A 158 -1.66 -7.45 7.49
N ILE A 159 -1.66 -7.59 6.17
CA ILE A 159 -1.22 -8.81 5.50
C ILE A 159 0.31 -8.99 5.59
N ALA A 160 1.08 -7.92 5.53
CA ALA A 160 2.53 -7.97 5.78
C ALA A 160 2.83 -8.50 7.18
N TYR A 161 2.07 -8.07 8.19
CA TYR A 161 2.14 -8.60 9.55
C TYR A 161 1.73 -10.07 9.63
N LEU A 162 0.71 -10.49 8.87
CA LEU A 162 0.32 -11.89 8.76
C LEU A 162 1.47 -12.74 8.21
N PHE A 163 2.10 -12.33 7.12
CA PHE A 163 3.26 -13.05 6.57
C PHE A 163 4.43 -13.07 7.55
N SER A 164 4.66 -11.97 8.26
CA SER A 164 5.66 -11.90 9.34
C SER A 164 5.36 -12.86 10.50
N ALA A 165 4.07 -13.12 10.78
CA ALA A 165 3.68 -14.07 11.82
C ALA A 165 3.80 -15.55 11.40
N ILE A 166 3.61 -15.85 10.10
CA ILE A 166 3.64 -17.22 9.56
C ILE A 166 5.08 -17.68 9.28
N LEU A 167 5.88 -16.83 8.66
CA LEU A 167 7.19 -17.21 8.15
C LEU A 167 8.25 -17.25 9.26
N LYS A 168 9.32 -18.01 9.02
CA LYS A 168 10.41 -18.22 9.99
C LYS A 168 11.63 -17.35 9.74
N SER A 169 11.73 -16.70 8.56
CA SER A 169 12.84 -15.83 8.18
C SER A 169 12.34 -14.48 7.71
N SER A 170 13.00 -13.43 8.18
CA SER A 170 12.74 -12.03 7.80
C SER A 170 12.87 -11.82 6.30
N VAL A 171 13.87 -12.45 5.68
CA VAL A 171 14.10 -12.34 4.23
C VAL A 171 12.91 -12.91 3.45
N TYR A 172 12.47 -14.13 3.79
CA TYR A 172 11.33 -14.73 3.09
C TYR A 172 10.03 -13.93 3.28
N SER A 173 9.82 -13.38 4.48
CA SER A 173 8.65 -12.55 4.75
C SER A 173 8.65 -11.26 3.92
N THR A 174 9.78 -10.59 3.86
CA THR A 174 9.95 -9.36 3.09
C THR A 174 9.79 -9.62 1.59
N VAL A 175 10.46 -10.65 1.07
CA VAL A 175 10.39 -11.04 -0.35
C VAL A 175 8.97 -11.44 -0.74
N LEU A 176 8.32 -12.29 0.07
CA LEU A 176 6.94 -12.71 -0.21
C LEU A 176 5.97 -11.53 -0.22
N THR A 177 6.06 -10.64 0.77
CA THR A 177 5.21 -9.45 0.85
C THR A 177 5.39 -8.57 -0.38
N PHE A 178 6.64 -8.27 -0.74
CA PHE A 178 6.93 -7.45 -1.91
C PHE A 178 6.40 -8.08 -3.19
N PHE A 179 6.79 -9.32 -3.50
CA PHE A 179 6.39 -9.96 -4.75
C PHE A 179 4.89 -10.23 -4.83
N MET A 180 4.23 -10.52 -3.71
CA MET A 180 2.79 -10.75 -3.68
C MET A 180 2.01 -9.51 -4.14
N PHE A 181 2.34 -8.33 -3.59
CA PHE A 181 1.60 -7.10 -3.87
C PHE A 181 2.14 -6.31 -5.07
N PHE A 182 3.43 -6.46 -5.39
CA PHE A 182 4.03 -5.74 -6.51
C PHE A 182 3.88 -6.50 -7.85
N LEU A 183 3.91 -7.83 -7.82
CA LEU A 183 3.96 -8.64 -9.03
C LEU A 183 2.76 -9.59 -9.15
N ILE A 184 2.56 -10.48 -8.18
CA ILE A 184 1.61 -11.59 -8.30
C ILE A 184 0.17 -11.10 -8.42
N LEU A 185 -0.30 -10.29 -7.47
CA LEU A 185 -1.68 -9.79 -7.50
C LEU A 185 -1.94 -8.87 -8.71
N PRO A 186 -1.09 -7.88 -9.05
CA PRO A 186 -1.31 -7.06 -10.25
C PRO A 186 -1.31 -7.87 -11.56
N ILE A 187 -0.51 -8.95 -11.65
CA ILE A 187 -0.57 -9.84 -12.83
C ILE A 187 -1.92 -10.58 -12.86
N ILE A 188 -2.36 -11.14 -11.73
CA ILE A 188 -3.67 -11.82 -11.64
C ILE A 188 -4.80 -10.85 -12.02
N ASP A 189 -4.77 -9.61 -11.52
CA ASP A 189 -5.76 -8.59 -11.84
C ASP A 189 -5.78 -8.27 -13.34
N ARG A 190 -4.60 -8.10 -13.93
CA ARG A 190 -4.46 -7.75 -15.35
C ARG A 190 -4.84 -8.92 -16.26
N VAL A 191 -4.40 -10.13 -15.93
CA VAL A 191 -4.75 -11.35 -16.69
C VAL A 191 -6.24 -11.66 -16.53
N GLY A 192 -6.78 -11.55 -15.32
CA GLY A 192 -8.19 -11.76 -15.05
C GLY A 192 -9.08 -10.81 -15.83
N SER A 193 -8.76 -9.53 -15.84
CA SER A 193 -9.56 -8.51 -16.54
C SER A 193 -9.41 -8.59 -18.06
N SER A 194 -8.20 -8.73 -18.59
CA SER A 194 -7.96 -8.61 -20.05
C SER A 194 -8.11 -9.91 -20.82
N ILE A 195 -7.81 -11.07 -20.22
CA ILE A 195 -7.86 -12.38 -20.90
C ILE A 195 -9.10 -13.18 -20.51
N ALA A 196 -9.37 -13.28 -19.20
CA ALA A 196 -10.49 -14.06 -18.70
C ALA A 196 -11.81 -13.27 -18.65
N HIS A 197 -11.79 -11.97 -18.99
CA HIS A 197 -12.95 -11.05 -18.89
C HIS A 197 -13.66 -11.12 -17.53
N PHE A 198 -12.89 -11.34 -16.48
CA PHE A 198 -13.37 -11.48 -15.11
C PHE A 198 -12.96 -10.27 -14.28
N LYS A 199 -13.91 -9.66 -13.57
CA LYS A 199 -13.64 -8.55 -12.66
C LYS A 199 -12.99 -9.09 -11.37
N PRO A 200 -11.73 -8.75 -11.04
CA PRO A 200 -11.03 -9.28 -9.87
C PRO A 200 -11.48 -8.57 -8.58
N TRP A 201 -12.77 -8.61 -8.29
CA TRP A 201 -13.42 -7.90 -7.19
C TRP A 201 -12.86 -8.22 -5.80
N PHE A 202 -12.22 -9.37 -5.64
CA PHE A 202 -11.63 -9.83 -4.38
C PHE A 202 -10.20 -9.30 -4.15
N SER A 203 -9.54 -8.79 -5.17
CA SER A 203 -8.13 -8.38 -5.09
C SER A 203 -8.01 -7.00 -4.43
N ILE A 204 -7.10 -6.92 -3.43
CA ILE A 204 -6.81 -5.65 -2.77
C ILE A 204 -6.03 -4.70 -3.69
N THR A 205 -5.22 -5.22 -4.63
CA THR A 205 -4.51 -4.40 -5.61
C THR A 205 -5.46 -3.83 -6.66
N PHE A 206 -6.47 -4.59 -7.08
CA PHE A 206 -7.57 -4.06 -7.89
C PHE A 206 -8.36 -2.99 -7.12
N ALA A 207 -8.68 -3.25 -5.87
CA ALA A 207 -9.39 -2.30 -5.01
C ALA A 207 -8.63 -0.97 -4.83
N SER A 208 -7.30 -0.97 -4.89
CA SER A 208 -6.50 0.27 -4.81
C SER A 208 -6.75 1.25 -5.96
N GLY A 209 -7.36 0.81 -7.06
CA GLY A 209 -7.74 1.68 -8.18
C GLY A 209 -8.60 2.86 -7.75
N ILE A 210 -9.42 2.73 -6.68
CA ILE A 210 -10.23 3.84 -6.12
C ILE A 210 -9.40 5.08 -5.78
N ILE A 211 -8.10 4.93 -5.48
CA ILE A 211 -7.21 6.03 -5.10
C ILE A 211 -7.05 7.02 -6.24
N LEU A 212 -6.96 6.52 -7.48
CA LEU A 212 -6.77 7.32 -8.68
C LEU A 212 -8.08 7.57 -9.43
N ASP A 213 -9.01 6.60 -9.41
CA ASP A 213 -10.28 6.69 -10.12
C ASP A 213 -11.16 7.85 -9.59
N ILE A 214 -10.97 8.26 -8.33
CA ILE A 214 -11.69 9.39 -7.72
C ILE A 214 -11.42 10.73 -8.41
N PHE A 215 -10.29 10.86 -9.13
CA PHE A 215 -9.97 12.07 -9.88
C PHE A 215 -10.68 12.13 -11.23
N GLN A 216 -11.25 11.03 -11.71
CA GLN A 216 -12.00 10.99 -12.97
C GLN A 216 -13.46 11.39 -12.72
N GLN A 217 -13.93 12.36 -13.51
CA GLN A 217 -15.34 12.79 -13.46
C GLN A 217 -15.97 12.71 -14.87
N PRO A 218 -17.05 11.95 -15.06
CA PRO A 218 -17.72 11.10 -14.07
C PRO A 218 -16.83 9.92 -13.63
N TYR A 219 -17.08 9.36 -12.41
CA TYR A 219 -16.35 8.21 -11.88
C TYR A 219 -16.38 7.05 -12.90
N PRO A 220 -15.23 6.42 -13.21
CA PRO A 220 -15.16 5.44 -14.28
C PRO A 220 -15.96 4.19 -13.94
N GLY A 221 -16.88 3.84 -14.84
CA GLY A 221 -17.61 2.56 -14.81
C GLY A 221 -16.84 1.44 -15.50
N ASP A 222 -17.40 0.23 -15.42
CA ASP A 222 -16.87 -0.89 -16.19
C ASP A 222 -17.15 -0.67 -17.69
N VAL A 223 -16.10 -0.75 -18.52
CA VAL A 223 -16.20 -0.56 -19.97
C VAL A 223 -15.75 -1.83 -20.67
N VAL A 224 -16.66 -2.44 -21.42
CA VAL A 224 -16.34 -3.56 -22.31
C VAL A 224 -16.48 -3.08 -23.75
N ARG A 225 -15.37 -3.00 -24.47
CA ARG A 225 -15.34 -2.57 -25.88
C ARG A 225 -14.84 -3.71 -26.74
N THR A 226 -15.54 -3.98 -27.81
CA THR A 226 -15.08 -4.89 -28.86
C THR A 226 -14.34 -4.07 -29.91
N VAL A 227 -13.05 -4.32 -30.06
CA VAL A 227 -12.19 -3.65 -31.03
C VAL A 227 -11.86 -4.61 -32.15
N GLU A 228 -12.24 -4.28 -33.36
CA GLU A 228 -11.87 -5.05 -34.55
C GLU A 228 -10.46 -4.58 -34.99
N ARG A 229 -9.50 -5.49 -34.94
CA ARG A 229 -8.16 -5.28 -35.52
C ARG A 229 -8.00 -6.12 -36.75
N THR A 230 -7.86 -5.45 -37.91
CA THR A 230 -7.53 -6.10 -39.18
C THR A 230 -6.00 -6.12 -39.33
N PHE A 231 -5.44 -7.31 -39.31
CA PHE A 231 -4.03 -7.55 -39.57
C PHE A 231 -3.90 -8.48 -40.78
N ARG A 232 -3.27 -8.00 -41.84
CA ARG A 232 -2.98 -8.78 -43.07
C ARG A 232 -4.20 -9.55 -43.61
N ASN A 233 -5.29 -8.85 -43.89
CA ASN A 233 -6.57 -9.44 -44.39
C ASN A 233 -7.33 -10.37 -43.45
N THR A 234 -6.94 -10.47 -42.18
CA THR A 234 -7.70 -11.21 -41.18
C THR A 234 -8.23 -10.24 -40.15
N THR A 235 -9.54 -10.05 -40.07
CA THR A 235 -10.17 -9.24 -39.01
C THR A 235 -10.34 -10.13 -37.79
N ARG A 236 -9.69 -9.75 -36.69
CA ARG A 236 -9.92 -10.37 -35.38
C ARG A 236 -10.65 -9.38 -34.48
N THR A 237 -11.73 -9.82 -33.92
CA THR A 237 -12.45 -9.13 -32.88
C THR A 237 -11.73 -9.38 -31.53
N LEU A 238 -11.20 -8.32 -30.94
CA LEU A 238 -10.61 -8.37 -29.60
C LEU A 238 -11.57 -7.67 -28.65
N THR A 239 -12.08 -8.39 -27.67
CA THR A 239 -12.84 -7.77 -26.58
C THR A 239 -11.86 -7.22 -25.56
N VAL A 240 -11.85 -5.92 -25.39
CA VAL A 240 -11.06 -5.24 -24.35
C VAL A 240 -12.03 -4.87 -23.23
N ALA A 241 -11.91 -5.55 -22.11
CA ALA A 241 -12.67 -5.24 -20.91
C ALA A 241 -11.78 -4.43 -19.93
N GLN A 242 -12.23 -3.27 -19.56
CA GLN A 242 -11.64 -2.45 -18.50
C GLN A 242 -12.64 -2.41 -17.35
N TYR A 243 -12.27 -3.03 -16.25
CA TYR A 243 -13.05 -3.03 -15.03
C TYR A 243 -12.45 -2.03 -14.04
N ASN A 244 -13.31 -1.25 -13.39
CA ASN A 244 -12.91 -0.32 -12.33
C ASN A 244 -13.63 -0.71 -11.02
N PRO A 245 -12.95 -0.60 -9.87
CA PRO A 245 -13.57 -0.88 -8.59
C PRO A 245 -14.56 0.25 -8.24
N SER A 246 -15.77 -0.08 -7.79
CA SER A 246 -16.59 0.94 -7.14
C SER A 246 -16.01 1.30 -5.78
N VAL A 247 -16.18 2.55 -5.34
CA VAL A 247 -15.62 3.03 -4.06
C VAL A 247 -16.07 2.14 -2.89
N ALA A 248 -17.37 1.81 -2.82
CA ALA A 248 -17.90 0.98 -1.74
C ALA A 248 -17.30 -0.44 -1.76
N GLN A 249 -17.15 -1.05 -2.94
CA GLN A 249 -16.55 -2.36 -3.10
C GLN A 249 -15.06 -2.35 -2.74
N GLY A 250 -14.33 -1.34 -3.23
CA GLY A 250 -12.90 -1.19 -2.93
C GLY A 250 -12.64 -1.05 -1.44
N LEU A 251 -13.37 -0.19 -0.75
CA LEU A 251 -13.25 -0.01 0.70
C LEU A 251 -13.64 -1.28 1.47
N ALA A 252 -14.70 -1.98 1.06
CA ALA A 252 -15.11 -3.22 1.71
C ALA A 252 -14.02 -4.30 1.61
N VAL A 253 -13.43 -4.49 0.43
CA VAL A 253 -12.34 -5.44 0.23
C VAL A 253 -11.13 -5.07 1.09
N ILE A 254 -10.68 -3.82 1.05
CA ILE A 254 -9.54 -3.33 1.85
C ILE A 254 -9.79 -3.57 3.35
N PHE A 255 -11.00 -3.29 3.83
CA PHE A 255 -11.37 -3.46 5.23
C PHE A 255 -11.38 -4.94 5.65
N VAL A 256 -11.86 -5.84 4.79
CA VAL A 256 -11.79 -7.29 5.02
C VAL A 256 -10.34 -7.75 5.14
N TYR A 257 -9.46 -7.32 4.22
CA TYR A 257 -8.04 -7.64 4.27
C TYR A 257 -7.37 -7.13 5.55
N PHE A 258 -7.72 -5.91 5.97
CA PHE A 258 -7.21 -5.33 7.21
C PHE A 258 -7.62 -6.16 8.44
N ILE A 259 -8.92 -6.44 8.60
CA ILE A 259 -9.44 -7.17 9.76
C ILE A 259 -8.90 -8.60 9.78
N VAL A 260 -9.04 -9.33 8.68
CA VAL A 260 -8.62 -10.73 8.60
C VAL A 260 -7.11 -10.85 8.79
N GLY A 261 -6.33 -9.99 8.12
CA GLY A 261 -4.87 -9.98 8.24
C GLY A 261 -4.41 -9.74 9.68
N LEU A 262 -4.96 -8.73 10.34
CA LEU A 262 -4.56 -8.38 11.70
C LEU A 262 -5.00 -9.42 12.72
N ILE A 263 -6.24 -9.93 12.65
CA ILE A 263 -6.73 -10.97 13.54
C ILE A 263 -5.91 -12.25 13.41
N LEU A 264 -5.63 -12.69 12.18
CA LEU A 264 -4.83 -13.90 11.94
C LEU A 264 -3.38 -13.70 12.39
N ALA A 265 -2.78 -12.52 12.17
CA ALA A 265 -1.44 -12.22 12.66
C ALA A 265 -1.37 -12.33 14.20
N LEU A 266 -2.33 -11.76 14.92
CA LEU A 266 -2.43 -11.85 16.38
C LEU A 266 -2.63 -13.28 16.86
N TYR A 267 -3.52 -14.03 16.20
CA TYR A 267 -3.83 -15.40 16.54
C TYR A 267 -2.63 -16.33 16.37
N ILE A 268 -1.94 -16.24 15.23
CA ILE A 268 -0.77 -17.06 14.91
C ILE A 268 0.38 -16.73 15.86
N THR A 269 0.66 -15.43 16.10
CA THR A 269 1.71 -15.01 17.02
C THR A 269 1.47 -15.51 18.45
N LYS A 270 0.19 -15.59 18.89
CA LYS A 270 -0.17 -16.14 20.20
C LYS A 270 0.18 -17.62 20.34
N ARG A 271 -0.01 -18.39 19.25
CA ARG A 271 0.23 -19.85 19.23
C ARG A 271 1.66 -20.26 18.88
N ARG A 272 2.43 -19.35 18.33
CA ARG A 272 3.80 -19.61 17.88
C ARG A 272 4.70 -19.88 19.09
N GLU A 273 5.26 -21.10 19.16
CA GLU A 273 6.31 -21.48 20.12
C GLU A 273 7.66 -20.94 19.64
N MET A 274 8.55 -20.62 20.58
CA MET A 274 9.90 -20.14 20.30
C MET A 274 10.87 -21.31 20.09
#